data_8a790442bf679f55e7a1882fa01fda53
#
_entry.id   8a790442bf679f55e7a1882fa01fda53
#
_cell.length_a   1.000
_cell.length_b   1.000
_cell.length_c   1.000
_cell.angle_alpha   90.00
_cell.angle_beta   90.00
_cell.angle_gamma   90.00
#
_symmetry.space_group_name_H-M   'P 1'
#
loop_
_entity.id
_entity.type
_entity.pdbx_description
1 polymer ?
#
loop_
_entity_poly.entity_id
_entity_poly.type
_entity_poly.pdbx_seq_one_letter_code
_entity_poly.pdbx_strand_id
1 'polypeptide(L)'
;MVELIKIGIVFSVIIILMYRKVSLWLSLLLSTFLLGILFRLPLSKISMDIVASIIDTKTLFLVGAFVSILFFSNLLKETGRMNQIMEGFQSTLKDVRLVIALLPAIIGLMPIAGGALVSAPMVVDGSDELKLTPERRTFINYWFRHLWEYVLPTYPALVLAASLIGIPVRKLCWLNLPLTPAAILSGILVGYWGVSKSAKEYKNLSGRRAFSILMKNLTPLLFALILVVGFKMELVYAFGITIAGMILIFRINRKTILKGFKDSIGVELLLGVAFVMGFKRVLESSQAIPAVSEVLSSLGIPLWLIAMLVPLLVGVVTGVTIAPIGIGFPILIPLLHDHPDFLYYMALAFAGGIGGVLLSPLHLCLILTKEYFRADWKGVYQLVWFPVVSILLAGLVWLALFSAS
;
A
#
# COMPACT_ATOMS: atom_id res chain seq x y z
N MET A 1 -26.05 1.89 -21.33
CA MET A 1 -25.76 0.43 -21.33
C MET A 1 -24.53 0.09 -22.19
N VAL A 2 -24.45 0.54 -23.47
CA VAL A 2 -23.28 0.27 -24.35
C VAL A 2 -21.97 0.77 -23.76
N GLU A 3 -21.96 1.95 -23.16
CA GLU A 3 -20.75 2.56 -22.57
C GLU A 3 -20.24 1.77 -21.35
N LEU A 4 -21.16 1.22 -20.56
CA LEU A 4 -20.80 0.34 -19.45
C LEU A 4 -20.14 -0.96 -19.95
N ILE A 5 -20.66 -1.53 -21.04
CA ILE A 5 -20.07 -2.72 -21.67
C ILE A 5 -18.65 -2.40 -22.17
N LYS A 6 -18.42 -1.28 -22.84
CA LYS A 6 -17.09 -0.86 -23.30
C LYS A 6 -16.09 -0.74 -22.14
N ILE A 7 -16.50 -0.09 -21.05
CA ILE A 7 -15.67 0.01 -19.85
C ILE A 7 -15.44 -1.37 -19.25
N GLY A 8 -16.48 -2.22 -19.15
CA GLY A 8 -16.34 -3.59 -18.68
C GLY A 8 -15.34 -4.40 -19.51
N ILE A 9 -15.32 -4.23 -20.84
CA ILE A 9 -14.33 -4.86 -21.72
C ILE A 9 -12.91 -4.38 -21.39
N VAL A 10 -12.70 -3.06 -21.27
CA VAL A 10 -11.38 -2.49 -20.93
C VAL A 10 -10.87 -3.06 -19.60
N PHE A 11 -11.75 -3.13 -18.59
CA PHE A 11 -11.39 -3.70 -17.29
C PHE A 11 -11.09 -5.19 -17.35
N SER A 12 -11.92 -5.94 -18.06
CA SER A 12 -11.68 -7.36 -18.26
C SER A 12 -10.33 -7.60 -18.93
N VAL A 13 -9.96 -6.78 -19.92
CA VAL A 13 -8.64 -6.86 -20.57
C VAL A 13 -7.51 -6.55 -19.58
N ILE A 14 -7.61 -5.49 -18.76
CA ILE A 14 -6.61 -5.20 -17.74
C ILE A 14 -6.46 -6.39 -16.79
N ILE A 15 -7.56 -6.92 -16.28
CA ILE A 15 -7.59 -8.06 -15.35
C ILE A 15 -6.96 -9.30 -16.00
N ILE A 16 -7.32 -9.62 -17.23
CA ILE A 16 -6.78 -10.78 -17.98
C ILE A 16 -5.27 -10.62 -18.19
N LEU A 17 -4.80 -9.44 -18.62
CA LEU A 17 -3.38 -9.17 -18.82
C LEU A 17 -2.60 -9.32 -17.52
N MET A 18 -3.10 -8.75 -16.43
CA MET A 18 -2.50 -8.89 -15.10
C MET A 18 -2.49 -10.35 -14.62
N TYR A 19 -3.58 -11.08 -14.82
CA TYR A 19 -3.64 -12.52 -14.53
C TYR A 19 -2.63 -13.34 -15.33
N ARG A 20 -2.37 -12.94 -16.58
CA ARG A 20 -1.31 -13.50 -17.44
C ARG A 20 0.09 -13.03 -17.08
N LYS A 21 0.26 -12.35 -15.93
CA LYS A 21 1.53 -11.81 -15.42
C LYS A 21 2.18 -10.75 -16.33
N VAL A 22 1.40 -10.09 -17.17
CA VAL A 22 1.84 -8.89 -17.87
C VAL A 22 2.01 -7.77 -16.85
N SER A 23 3.08 -6.97 -16.97
CA SER A 23 3.33 -5.87 -16.05
C SER A 23 2.19 -4.85 -16.02
N LEU A 24 1.97 -4.20 -14.86
CA LEU A 24 0.90 -3.22 -14.68
C LEU A 24 0.97 -2.10 -15.72
N TRP A 25 2.16 -1.55 -15.96
CA TRP A 25 2.32 -0.44 -16.89
C TRP A 25 1.95 -0.81 -18.34
N LEU A 26 2.31 -2.02 -18.79
CA LEU A 26 1.99 -2.49 -20.14
C LEU A 26 0.49 -2.82 -20.26
N SER A 27 -0.09 -3.41 -19.23
CA SER A 27 -1.53 -3.67 -19.16
C SER A 27 -2.34 -2.38 -19.25
N LEU A 28 -1.91 -1.34 -18.52
CA LEU A 28 -2.54 -0.02 -18.57
C LEU A 28 -2.33 0.66 -19.91
N LEU A 29 -1.13 0.62 -20.49
CA LEU A 29 -0.85 1.20 -21.80
C LEU A 29 -1.77 0.61 -22.88
N LEU A 30 -1.80 -0.72 -23.00
CA LEU A 30 -2.63 -1.43 -23.99
C LEU A 30 -4.12 -1.12 -23.78
N SER A 31 -4.56 -1.12 -22.55
CA SER A 31 -5.97 -0.84 -22.21
C SER A 31 -6.33 0.63 -22.38
N THR A 32 -5.38 1.56 -22.28
CA THR A 32 -5.58 2.97 -22.59
C THR A 32 -5.85 3.17 -24.09
N PHE A 33 -5.09 2.51 -24.95
CA PHE A 33 -5.37 2.52 -26.38
C PHE A 33 -6.72 1.87 -26.69
N LEU A 34 -7.02 0.71 -26.10
CA LEU A 34 -8.31 0.03 -26.28
C LEU A 34 -9.48 0.94 -25.85
N LEU A 35 -9.36 1.60 -24.69
CA LEU A 35 -10.35 2.56 -24.21
C LEU A 35 -10.59 3.67 -25.23
N GLY A 36 -9.52 4.33 -25.68
CA GLY A 36 -9.63 5.41 -26.64
C GLY A 36 -10.28 4.98 -27.96
N ILE A 37 -9.91 3.79 -28.49
CA ILE A 37 -10.50 3.22 -29.71
C ILE A 37 -11.99 2.92 -29.53
N LEU A 38 -12.39 2.27 -28.44
CA LEU A 38 -13.80 1.95 -28.15
C LEU A 38 -14.68 3.20 -28.02
N PHE A 39 -14.10 4.30 -27.54
CA PHE A 39 -14.77 5.59 -27.43
C PHE A 39 -14.53 6.52 -28.64
N ARG A 40 -13.96 5.98 -29.72
CA ARG A 40 -13.74 6.67 -31.00
C ARG A 40 -12.84 7.91 -30.92
N LEU A 41 -11.90 7.93 -29.97
CA LEU A 41 -10.89 8.97 -29.95
C LEU A 41 -9.86 8.75 -31.07
N PRO A 42 -9.41 9.82 -31.75
CA PRO A 42 -8.31 9.73 -32.71
C PRO A 42 -7.04 9.19 -32.04
N LEU A 43 -6.26 8.35 -32.72
CA LEU A 43 -5.00 7.81 -32.18
C LEU A 43 -4.02 8.92 -31.79
N SER A 44 -4.00 10.00 -32.56
CA SER A 44 -3.20 11.20 -32.22
C SER A 44 -3.60 11.80 -30.87
N LYS A 45 -4.91 11.87 -30.57
CA LYS A 45 -5.41 12.40 -29.30
C LYS A 45 -5.03 11.47 -28.14
N ILE A 46 -5.17 10.14 -28.29
CA ILE A 46 -4.78 9.16 -27.30
C ILE A 46 -3.29 9.30 -26.98
N SER A 47 -2.43 9.34 -28.02
CA SER A 47 -0.99 9.49 -27.85
C SER A 47 -0.61 10.82 -27.20
N MET A 48 -1.25 11.92 -27.60
CA MET A 48 -1.04 13.23 -26.98
C MET A 48 -1.43 13.25 -25.51
N ASP A 49 -2.56 12.66 -25.14
CA ASP A 49 -3.02 12.60 -23.75
C ASP A 49 -2.09 11.76 -22.89
N ILE A 50 -1.57 10.64 -23.40
CA ILE A 50 -0.56 9.82 -22.71
C ILE A 50 0.72 10.64 -22.49
N VAL A 51 1.29 11.23 -23.55
CA VAL A 51 2.52 12.01 -23.45
C VAL A 51 2.33 13.21 -22.52
N ALA A 52 1.24 13.95 -22.69
CA ALA A 52 0.94 15.10 -21.83
C ALA A 52 0.77 14.70 -20.35
N SER A 53 0.22 13.51 -20.06
CA SER A 53 0.10 13.04 -18.67
C SER A 53 1.46 12.67 -18.06
N ILE A 54 2.39 12.14 -18.84
CA ILE A 54 3.74 11.75 -18.37
C ILE A 54 4.56 13.00 -18.01
N ILE A 55 4.48 14.05 -18.83
CA ILE A 55 5.23 15.30 -18.60
C ILE A 55 4.49 16.29 -17.70
N ASP A 56 3.28 15.97 -17.26
CA ASP A 56 2.50 16.79 -16.33
C ASP A 56 3.25 16.98 -15.01
N THR A 57 3.27 18.19 -14.50
CA THR A 57 3.97 18.54 -13.26
C THR A 57 3.53 17.67 -12.09
N LYS A 58 2.23 17.35 -11.96
CA LYS A 58 1.72 16.50 -10.88
C LYS A 58 2.27 15.08 -10.99
N THR A 59 2.36 14.53 -12.20
CA THR A 59 2.95 13.21 -12.46
C THR A 59 4.43 13.19 -12.12
N LEU A 60 5.19 14.23 -12.52
CA LEU A 60 6.61 14.35 -12.21
C LEU A 60 6.86 14.47 -10.70
N PHE A 61 6.06 15.25 -9.98
CA PHE A 61 6.13 15.33 -8.52
C PHE A 61 5.78 13.98 -7.84
N LEU A 62 4.80 13.26 -8.37
CA LEU A 62 4.42 11.95 -7.87
C LEU A 62 5.55 10.92 -8.07
N VAL A 63 6.15 10.90 -9.24
CA VAL A 63 7.34 10.07 -9.54
C VAL A 63 8.51 10.45 -8.64
N GLY A 64 8.77 11.76 -8.48
CA GLY A 64 9.79 12.28 -7.57
C GLY A 64 9.56 11.85 -6.12
N ALA A 65 8.31 11.88 -5.66
CA ALA A 65 7.95 11.40 -4.32
C ALA A 65 8.28 9.90 -4.15
N PHE A 66 7.93 9.07 -5.13
CA PHE A 66 8.22 7.64 -5.07
C PHE A 66 9.72 7.34 -5.07
N VAL A 67 10.48 8.00 -5.97
CA VAL A 67 11.95 7.86 -5.97
C VAL A 67 12.53 8.29 -4.63
N SER A 68 12.08 9.40 -4.06
CA SER A 68 12.58 9.90 -2.78
C SER A 68 12.28 8.94 -1.63
N ILE A 69 11.07 8.39 -1.57
CA ILE A 69 10.66 7.41 -0.54
C ILE A 69 11.48 6.12 -0.67
N LEU A 70 11.63 5.60 -1.88
CA LEU A 70 12.44 4.39 -2.12
C LEU A 70 13.91 4.61 -1.82
N PHE A 71 14.45 5.78 -2.19
CA PHE A 71 15.84 6.15 -1.89
C PHE A 71 16.09 6.25 -0.38
N PHE A 72 15.18 6.90 0.35
CA PHE A 72 15.23 6.93 1.81
C PHE A 72 15.23 5.50 2.41
N SER A 73 14.32 4.63 1.95
CA SER A 73 14.22 3.25 2.41
C SER A 73 15.48 2.44 2.12
N ASN A 74 16.04 2.59 0.92
CA ASN A 74 17.28 1.94 0.52
C ASN A 74 18.49 2.44 1.32
N LEU A 75 18.58 3.74 1.61
CA LEU A 75 19.64 4.27 2.47
C LEU A 75 19.58 3.71 3.88
N LEU A 76 18.40 3.58 4.48
CA LEU A 76 18.24 2.96 5.79
C LEU A 76 18.66 1.49 5.79
N LYS A 77 18.36 0.77 4.71
CA LYS A 77 18.79 -0.63 4.53
C LYS A 77 20.30 -0.74 4.35
N GLU A 78 20.88 -0.01 3.40
CA GLU A 78 22.31 -0.08 3.04
C GLU A 78 23.22 0.44 4.16
N THR A 79 22.74 1.32 5.03
CA THR A 79 23.49 1.78 6.21
C THR A 79 23.34 0.88 7.43
N GLY A 80 22.60 -0.25 7.32
CA GLY A 80 22.37 -1.19 8.41
C GLY A 80 21.47 -0.66 9.54
N ARG A 81 20.88 0.53 9.37
CA ARG A 81 20.02 1.16 10.40
C ARG A 81 18.74 0.39 10.62
N MET A 82 18.21 -0.25 9.59
CA MET A 82 17.06 -1.12 9.71
C MET A 82 17.33 -2.25 10.73
N ASN A 83 18.50 -2.89 10.63
CA ASN A 83 18.87 -3.95 11.56
C ASN A 83 19.01 -3.42 13.00
N GLN A 84 19.60 -2.22 13.16
CA GLN A 84 19.71 -1.58 14.49
C GLN A 84 18.36 -1.20 15.08
N ILE A 85 17.38 -0.78 14.27
CA ILE A 85 16.00 -0.55 14.73
C ILE A 85 15.41 -1.87 15.25
N MET A 86 15.57 -2.96 14.52
CA MET A 86 15.07 -4.28 14.91
C MET A 86 15.72 -4.78 16.20
N GLU A 87 17.05 -4.69 16.33
CA GLU A 87 17.77 -5.04 17.55
C GLU A 87 17.33 -4.21 18.76
N GLY A 88 17.09 -2.91 18.57
CA GLY A 88 16.57 -2.01 19.59
C GLY A 88 15.19 -2.46 20.10
N PHE A 89 14.28 -2.84 19.21
CA PHE A 89 12.96 -3.36 19.59
C PHE A 89 13.03 -4.72 20.29
N GLN A 90 13.79 -5.67 19.74
CA GLN A 90 13.98 -6.99 20.35
C GLN A 90 14.52 -6.87 21.78
N SER A 91 15.43 -5.92 22.02
CA SER A 91 16.05 -5.72 23.32
C SER A 91 15.16 -4.97 24.33
N THR A 92 14.10 -4.29 23.85
CA THR A 92 13.22 -3.49 24.72
C THR A 92 12.02 -4.30 25.21
N LEU A 93 11.58 -5.31 24.44
CA LEU A 93 10.36 -6.05 24.69
C LEU A 93 10.64 -7.37 25.40
N LYS A 94 9.83 -7.68 26.42
CA LYS A 94 9.91 -8.93 27.17
C LYS A 94 8.97 -10.00 26.65
N ASP A 95 7.77 -9.64 26.22
CA ASP A 95 6.76 -10.58 25.73
C ASP A 95 7.08 -11.04 24.30
N VAL A 96 7.39 -12.30 24.12
CA VAL A 96 7.71 -12.95 22.85
C VAL A 96 6.64 -12.69 21.78
N ARG A 97 5.35 -12.65 22.17
CA ARG A 97 4.23 -12.40 21.25
C ARG A 97 4.32 -11.01 20.65
N LEU A 98 4.66 -10.00 21.48
CA LEU A 98 4.86 -8.63 21.00
C LEU A 98 6.08 -8.52 20.08
N VAL A 99 7.16 -9.24 20.39
CA VAL A 99 8.37 -9.24 19.56
C VAL A 99 8.06 -9.74 18.15
N ILE A 100 7.44 -10.94 18.02
CA ILE A 100 7.16 -11.54 16.71
C ILE A 100 6.09 -10.81 15.89
N ALA A 101 5.23 -9.98 16.53
CA ALA A 101 4.31 -9.08 15.84
C ALA A 101 4.98 -7.78 15.39
N LEU A 102 5.78 -7.18 16.28
CA LEU A 102 6.37 -5.88 16.02
C LEU A 102 7.52 -5.92 15.01
N LEU A 103 8.28 -7.03 14.93
CA LEU A 103 9.38 -7.12 13.96
C LEU A 103 8.90 -7.03 12.51
N PRO A 104 7.87 -7.78 12.06
CA PRO A 104 7.29 -7.58 10.74
C PRO A 104 6.69 -6.18 10.57
N ALA A 105 6.03 -5.64 11.61
CA ALA A 105 5.45 -4.30 11.57
C ALA A 105 6.51 -3.21 11.37
N ILE A 106 7.68 -3.33 11.99
CA ILE A 106 8.79 -2.39 11.81
C ILE A 106 9.34 -2.45 10.39
N ILE A 107 9.50 -3.66 9.84
CA ILE A 107 9.90 -3.81 8.43
C ILE A 107 8.81 -3.23 7.52
N GLY A 108 7.56 -3.35 7.92
CA GLY A 108 6.41 -2.72 7.28
C GLY A 108 6.40 -1.18 7.32
N LEU A 109 7.20 -0.50 8.13
CA LEU A 109 7.33 0.96 8.05
C LEU A 109 7.95 1.43 6.71
N MET A 110 8.53 0.51 5.96
CA MET A 110 9.19 0.83 4.69
C MET A 110 8.67 -0.03 3.54
N PRO A 111 8.43 0.56 2.37
CA PRO A 111 8.00 -0.16 1.18
C PRO A 111 9.18 -0.91 0.53
N ILE A 112 9.64 -1.99 1.17
CA ILE A 112 10.74 -2.83 0.66
C ILE A 112 10.14 -4.04 -0.05
N ALA A 113 10.50 -4.23 -1.31
CA ALA A 113 10.13 -5.43 -2.05
C ALA A 113 10.70 -6.69 -1.36
N GLY A 114 9.86 -7.71 -1.18
CA GLY A 114 10.28 -8.95 -0.50
C GLY A 114 10.58 -8.79 0.99
N GLY A 115 10.21 -7.69 1.63
CA GLY A 115 10.43 -7.43 3.06
C GLY A 115 9.87 -8.54 3.98
N ALA A 116 8.89 -9.31 3.51
CA ALA A 116 8.37 -10.48 4.22
C ALA A 116 9.43 -11.58 4.44
N LEU A 117 10.37 -11.74 3.52
CA LEU A 117 11.51 -12.67 3.70
C LEU A 117 12.54 -12.13 4.70
N VAL A 118 12.65 -10.82 4.84
CA VAL A 118 13.55 -10.20 5.83
C VAL A 118 13.02 -10.41 7.25
N SER A 119 11.70 -10.31 7.45
CA SER A 119 11.08 -10.51 8.77
C SER A 119 10.86 -11.99 9.14
N ALA A 120 10.69 -12.88 8.16
CA ALA A 120 10.38 -14.28 8.43
C ALA A 120 11.39 -14.99 9.35
N PRO A 121 12.73 -14.91 9.14
CA PRO A 121 13.70 -15.51 10.06
C PRO A 121 13.57 -14.99 11.51
N MET A 122 13.19 -13.73 11.67
CA MET A 122 13.08 -13.10 12.99
C MET A 122 11.85 -13.56 13.78
N VAL A 123 10.83 -14.05 13.06
CA VAL A 123 9.63 -14.64 13.66
C VAL A 123 9.87 -16.08 14.11
N VAL A 124 10.85 -16.79 13.52
CA VAL A 124 11.09 -18.23 13.79
C VAL A 124 11.34 -18.48 15.27
N ASP A 125 12.36 -17.86 15.87
CA ASP A 125 12.78 -18.17 17.25
C ASP A 125 11.66 -17.98 18.26
N GLY A 126 10.93 -16.87 18.16
CA GLY A 126 9.81 -16.59 19.05
C GLY A 126 8.59 -17.47 18.77
N SER A 127 8.37 -17.83 17.51
CA SER A 127 7.26 -18.72 17.13
C SER A 127 7.50 -20.17 17.50
N ASP A 128 8.75 -20.64 17.52
CA ASP A 128 9.12 -21.96 18.02
C ASP A 128 8.88 -22.06 19.53
N GLU A 129 9.27 -21.03 20.28
CA GLU A 129 9.01 -20.91 21.70
C GLU A 129 7.51 -20.97 22.04
N LEU A 130 6.67 -20.32 21.24
CA LEU A 130 5.22 -20.31 21.37
C LEU A 130 4.53 -21.53 20.75
N LYS A 131 5.28 -22.46 20.15
CA LYS A 131 4.80 -23.68 19.47
C LYS A 131 3.72 -23.38 18.42
N LEU A 132 3.91 -22.29 17.65
CA LEU A 132 2.95 -21.86 16.63
C LEU A 132 3.00 -22.77 15.40
N THR A 133 1.83 -23.02 14.81
CA THR A 133 1.73 -23.74 13.53
C THR A 133 2.33 -22.93 12.38
N PRO A 134 2.75 -23.55 11.27
CA PRO A 134 3.25 -22.87 10.08
C PRO A 134 2.30 -21.80 9.55
N GLU A 135 0.99 -22.05 9.57
CA GLU A 135 -0.04 -21.11 9.11
C GLU A 135 -0.10 -19.87 9.99
N ARG A 136 -0.01 -20.04 11.31
CA ARG A 136 -0.04 -18.92 12.26
C ARG A 136 1.24 -18.09 12.22
N ARG A 137 2.41 -18.72 12.01
CA ARG A 137 3.67 -18.02 11.73
C ARG A 137 3.57 -17.20 10.45
N THR A 138 3.02 -17.79 9.40
CA THR A 138 2.77 -17.12 8.11
C THR A 138 1.84 -15.94 8.32
N PHE A 139 0.71 -16.12 9.01
CA PHE A 139 -0.23 -15.05 9.31
C PHE A 139 0.42 -13.90 10.06
N ILE A 140 1.13 -14.17 11.16
CA ILE A 140 1.77 -13.13 11.99
C ILE A 140 2.78 -12.34 11.15
N ASN A 141 3.70 -13.02 10.46
CA ASN A 141 4.71 -12.34 9.65
C ASN A 141 4.09 -11.53 8.51
N TYR A 142 3.09 -12.09 7.85
CA TYR A 142 2.40 -11.45 6.74
C TYR A 142 1.53 -10.29 7.20
N TRP A 143 0.63 -10.52 8.15
CA TRP A 143 -0.38 -9.56 8.57
C TRP A 143 0.23 -8.31 9.22
N PHE A 144 1.08 -8.49 10.22
CA PHE A 144 1.65 -7.36 10.95
C PHE A 144 2.58 -6.48 10.09
N ARG A 145 3.12 -7.03 9.02
CA ARG A 145 3.91 -6.23 8.07
C ARG A 145 3.08 -5.20 7.30
N HIS A 146 1.78 -5.40 7.14
CA HIS A 146 0.91 -4.56 6.31
C HIS A 146 0.07 -3.54 7.11
N LEU A 147 0.31 -3.40 8.41
CA LEU A 147 -0.47 -2.50 9.29
C LEU A 147 -0.42 -1.03 8.90
N TRP A 148 0.68 -0.60 8.30
CA TRP A 148 0.96 0.81 8.03
C TRP A 148 0.50 1.28 6.65
N GLU A 149 0.08 0.38 5.79
CA GLU A 149 -0.30 0.68 4.40
C GLU A 149 -1.48 1.64 4.31
N TYR A 150 -2.29 1.72 5.37
CA TYR A 150 -3.47 2.59 5.41
C TYR A 150 -3.13 4.05 5.74
N VAL A 151 -2.11 4.29 6.53
CA VAL A 151 -1.89 5.60 7.18
C VAL A 151 -0.50 6.17 6.99
N LEU A 152 0.47 5.39 6.50
CA LEU A 152 1.84 5.88 6.41
C LEU A 152 2.12 6.49 5.02
N PRO A 153 2.48 7.79 4.94
CA PRO A 153 2.70 8.48 3.66
C PRO A 153 3.96 8.02 2.90
N THR A 154 4.60 6.95 3.33
CA THR A 154 5.69 6.27 2.62
C THR A 154 5.18 5.20 1.65
N TYR A 155 3.90 4.83 1.71
CA TYR A 155 3.36 3.78 0.86
C TYR A 155 2.91 4.32 -0.50
N PRO A 156 3.44 3.76 -1.61
CA PRO A 156 3.13 4.20 -2.96
C PRO A 156 1.63 4.21 -3.29
N ALA A 157 0.89 3.19 -2.85
CA ALA A 157 -0.55 3.12 -3.06
C ALA A 157 -1.30 4.28 -2.43
N LEU A 158 -0.94 4.67 -1.19
CA LEU A 158 -1.55 5.79 -0.48
C LEU A 158 -1.24 7.14 -1.14
N VAL A 159 0.02 7.32 -1.56
CA VAL A 159 0.48 8.52 -2.26
C VAL A 159 -0.21 8.67 -3.62
N LEU A 160 -0.31 7.57 -4.38
CA LEU A 160 -1.04 7.53 -5.65
C LEU A 160 -2.53 7.86 -5.46
N ALA A 161 -3.19 7.25 -4.47
CA ALA A 161 -4.58 7.50 -4.16
C ALA A 161 -4.84 8.98 -3.86
N ALA A 162 -4.04 9.58 -2.99
CA ALA A 162 -4.13 11.00 -2.66
C ALA A 162 -3.95 11.90 -3.88
N SER A 163 -2.98 11.58 -4.75
CA SER A 163 -2.73 12.29 -6.00
C SER A 163 -3.89 12.19 -6.98
N LEU A 164 -4.48 11.00 -7.14
CA LEU A 164 -5.64 10.77 -8.03
C LEU A 164 -6.89 11.52 -7.55
N ILE A 165 -7.14 11.51 -6.24
CA ILE A 165 -8.25 12.23 -5.60
C ILE A 165 -8.03 13.76 -5.65
N GLY A 166 -6.78 14.22 -5.72
CA GLY A 166 -6.43 15.63 -5.70
C GLY A 166 -6.36 16.23 -4.30
N ILE A 167 -6.05 15.44 -3.27
CA ILE A 167 -5.92 15.89 -1.87
C ILE A 167 -4.50 15.67 -1.35
N PRO A 168 -4.06 16.43 -0.34
CA PRO A 168 -2.81 16.15 0.36
C PRO A 168 -2.81 14.75 0.99
N VAL A 169 -1.71 14.01 0.86
CA VAL A 169 -1.60 12.63 1.38
C VAL A 169 -1.94 12.53 2.87
N ARG A 170 -1.57 13.54 3.67
CA ARG A 170 -1.91 13.59 5.11
C ARG A 170 -3.42 13.56 5.37
N LYS A 171 -4.23 14.15 4.47
CA LYS A 171 -5.70 14.13 4.60
C LYS A 171 -6.23 12.71 4.40
N LEU A 172 -5.68 11.98 3.43
CA LEU A 172 -6.03 10.57 3.21
C LEU A 172 -5.56 9.68 4.37
N CYS A 173 -4.35 9.96 4.95
CA CYS A 173 -3.90 9.28 6.16
C CYS A 173 -4.91 9.41 7.31
N TRP A 174 -5.46 10.61 7.54
CA TRP A 174 -6.48 10.85 8.56
C TRP A 174 -7.79 10.14 8.27
N LEU A 175 -8.24 10.15 7.01
CA LEU A 175 -9.47 9.45 6.59
C LEU A 175 -9.35 7.93 6.78
N ASN A 176 -8.17 7.37 6.57
CA ASN A 176 -7.91 5.94 6.73
C ASN A 176 -7.52 5.53 8.17
N LEU A 177 -7.43 6.50 9.10
CA LEU A 177 -6.96 6.23 10.46
C LEU A 177 -7.70 5.08 11.17
N PRO A 178 -9.02 4.90 11.04
CA PRO A 178 -9.76 3.81 11.69
C PRO A 178 -9.37 2.42 11.21
N LEU A 179 -8.82 2.29 10.00
CA LEU A 179 -8.45 0.99 9.42
C LEU A 179 -7.26 0.35 10.16
N THR A 180 -6.31 1.16 10.62
CA THR A 180 -5.11 0.65 11.31
C THR A 180 -5.44 0.01 12.68
N PRO A 181 -6.21 0.63 13.59
CA PRO A 181 -6.66 -0.05 14.80
C PRO A 181 -7.47 -1.33 14.53
N ALA A 182 -8.34 -1.33 13.52
CA ALA A 182 -9.07 -2.52 13.12
C ALA A 182 -8.12 -3.66 12.69
N ALA A 183 -7.10 -3.32 11.89
CA ALA A 183 -6.08 -4.28 11.47
C ALA A 183 -5.24 -4.79 12.65
N ILE A 184 -4.85 -3.92 13.59
CA ILE A 184 -4.09 -4.31 14.78
C ILE A 184 -4.92 -5.22 15.68
N LEU A 185 -6.13 -4.81 16.04
CA LEU A 185 -6.98 -5.56 16.96
C LEU A 185 -7.38 -6.93 16.40
N SER A 186 -7.82 -6.97 15.15
CA SER A 186 -8.16 -8.23 14.48
C SER A 186 -6.93 -9.14 14.29
N GLY A 187 -5.77 -8.56 13.98
CA GLY A 187 -4.51 -9.28 13.87
C GLY A 187 -4.06 -9.89 15.20
N ILE A 188 -4.17 -9.16 16.31
CA ILE A 188 -3.88 -9.67 17.67
C ILE A 188 -4.86 -10.76 18.03
N LEU A 189 -6.15 -10.54 17.79
CA LEU A 189 -7.19 -11.52 18.10
C LEU A 189 -6.92 -12.85 17.39
N VAL A 190 -6.71 -12.82 16.07
CA VAL A 190 -6.50 -14.05 15.28
C VAL A 190 -5.12 -14.66 15.54
N GLY A 191 -4.07 -13.81 15.56
CA GLY A 191 -2.69 -14.27 15.69
C GLY A 191 -2.40 -14.96 17.04
N TYR A 192 -3.06 -14.50 18.10
CA TYR A 192 -2.75 -14.95 19.48
C TYR A 192 -3.91 -15.61 20.22
N TRP A 193 -5.04 -15.85 19.55
CA TRP A 193 -6.14 -16.61 20.18
C TRP A 193 -5.67 -17.98 20.66
N GLY A 194 -5.82 -18.26 21.97
CA GLY A 194 -5.40 -19.51 22.58
C GLY A 194 -3.88 -19.69 22.73
N VAL A 195 -3.06 -18.67 22.45
CA VAL A 195 -1.61 -18.73 22.63
C VAL A 195 -1.23 -18.24 24.01
N SER A 196 -0.68 -19.13 24.83
CA SER A 196 -0.19 -18.79 26.18
C SER A 196 1.05 -17.89 26.13
N LYS A 197 1.28 -17.14 27.21
CA LYS A 197 2.54 -16.40 27.37
C LYS A 197 3.71 -17.38 27.49
N SER A 198 4.84 -17.07 26.86
CA SER A 198 6.08 -17.79 27.12
C SER A 198 6.66 -17.38 28.47
N ALA A 199 7.27 -18.34 29.14
CA ALA A 199 8.05 -18.07 30.35
C ALA A 199 9.44 -17.48 30.04
N LYS A 200 9.88 -17.56 28.78
CA LYS A 200 11.20 -17.07 28.35
C LYS A 200 11.16 -15.56 28.13
N GLU A 201 12.03 -14.86 28.81
CA GLU A 201 12.28 -13.45 28.55
C GLU A 201 13.44 -13.32 27.55
N TYR A 202 13.29 -12.44 26.54
CA TYR A 202 14.42 -12.05 25.71
C TYR A 202 15.52 -11.36 26.55
N LYS A 203 16.78 -11.68 26.26
CA LYS A 203 17.92 -11.00 26.92
C LYS A 203 17.83 -9.49 26.62
N ASN A 204 17.54 -8.72 27.65
CA ASN A 204 17.47 -7.27 27.55
C ASN A 204 18.89 -6.65 27.60
N LEU A 205 19.20 -5.82 26.60
CA LEU A 205 20.15 -4.72 26.83
C LEU A 205 19.56 -3.82 27.93
N SER A 206 20.41 -3.08 28.67
CA SER A 206 19.83 -2.08 29.61
C SER A 206 18.83 -1.21 28.85
N GLY A 207 17.61 -1.09 29.34
CA GLY A 207 16.47 -0.46 28.61
C GLY A 207 16.82 0.93 28.06
N ARG A 208 17.68 1.69 28.76
CA ARG A 208 18.17 3.00 28.31
C ARG A 208 19.04 2.91 27.05
N ARG A 209 19.89 1.89 26.93
CA ARG A 209 20.76 1.69 25.76
C ARG A 209 19.93 1.22 24.53
N ALA A 210 19.02 0.27 24.73
CA ALA A 210 18.12 -0.20 23.68
C ALA A 210 17.24 0.94 23.15
N PHE A 211 16.67 1.75 24.02
CA PHE A 211 15.86 2.92 23.65
C PHE A 211 16.69 3.97 22.89
N SER A 212 17.94 4.22 23.30
CA SER A 212 18.83 5.16 22.61
C SER A 212 19.15 4.69 21.18
N ILE A 213 19.43 3.39 20.99
CA ILE A 213 19.68 2.80 19.68
C ILE A 213 18.44 2.96 18.80
N LEU A 214 17.27 2.64 19.34
CA LEU A 214 15.99 2.73 18.65
C LEU A 214 15.72 4.17 18.20
N MET A 215 15.75 5.14 19.10
CA MET A 215 15.47 6.54 18.80
C MET A 215 16.45 7.11 17.77
N LYS A 216 17.74 6.87 17.93
CA LYS A 216 18.77 7.34 16.98
C LYS A 216 18.50 6.85 15.55
N ASN A 217 18.03 5.63 15.38
CA ASN A 217 17.82 5.04 14.06
C ASN A 217 16.42 5.28 13.48
N LEU A 218 15.40 5.52 14.33
CA LEU A 218 14.07 5.95 13.92
C LEU A 218 13.99 7.46 13.62
N THR A 219 14.90 8.27 14.17
CA THR A 219 14.89 9.74 14.00
C THR A 219 14.70 10.17 12.54
N PRO A 220 15.38 9.60 11.52
CA PRO A 220 15.17 10.04 10.14
C PRO A 220 13.72 9.81 9.66
N LEU A 221 13.12 8.68 9.99
CA LEU A 221 11.73 8.39 9.63
C LEU A 221 10.76 9.33 10.34
N LEU A 222 10.94 9.51 11.66
CA LEU A 222 10.11 10.41 12.45
C LEU A 222 10.25 11.86 11.97
N PHE A 223 11.46 12.29 11.59
CA PHE A 223 11.70 13.60 11.05
C PHE A 223 10.97 13.82 9.71
N ALA A 224 11.06 12.85 8.78
CA ALA A 224 10.31 12.90 7.53
C ALA A 224 8.78 13.01 7.78
N LEU A 225 8.25 12.22 8.72
CA LEU A 225 6.83 12.26 9.07
C LEU A 225 6.42 13.60 9.69
N ILE A 226 7.25 14.19 10.55
CA ILE A 226 7.01 15.52 11.12
C ILE A 226 6.97 16.57 10.03
N LEU A 227 7.86 16.52 9.03
CA LEU A 227 7.86 17.45 7.91
C LEU A 227 6.57 17.32 7.07
N VAL A 228 6.15 16.08 6.75
CA VAL A 228 4.96 15.83 5.91
C VAL A 228 3.67 16.17 6.64
N VAL A 229 3.50 15.69 7.88
CA VAL A 229 2.24 15.80 8.62
C VAL A 229 2.18 17.10 9.42
N GLY A 230 3.24 17.42 10.17
CA GLY A 230 3.30 18.59 11.05
C GLY A 230 3.49 19.88 10.27
N PHE A 231 4.52 19.95 9.43
CA PHE A 231 4.83 21.13 8.62
C PHE A 231 4.06 21.19 7.28
N LYS A 232 3.24 20.17 6.99
CA LYS A 232 2.43 20.10 5.76
C LYS A 232 3.26 20.18 4.48
N MET A 233 4.52 19.74 4.53
CA MET A 233 5.46 19.79 3.43
C MET A 233 5.15 18.69 2.39
N GLU A 234 5.37 19.00 1.11
CA GLU A 234 5.27 18.01 0.03
C GLU A 234 6.32 16.89 0.21
N LEU A 235 5.94 15.65 -0.15
CA LEU A 235 6.77 14.45 0.07
C LEU A 235 8.18 14.58 -0.51
N VAL A 236 8.31 15.10 -1.73
CA VAL A 236 9.60 15.26 -2.41
C VAL A 236 10.57 16.10 -1.59
N TYR A 237 10.10 17.23 -1.05
CA TYR A 237 10.92 18.13 -0.24
C TYR A 237 11.21 17.53 1.14
N ALA A 238 10.20 16.97 1.79
CA ALA A 238 10.36 16.37 3.12
C ALA A 238 11.39 15.22 3.10
N PHE A 239 11.27 14.30 2.15
CA PHE A 239 12.22 13.21 2.00
C PHE A 239 13.57 13.68 1.48
N GLY A 240 13.62 14.68 0.57
CA GLY A 240 14.86 15.29 0.09
C GLY A 240 15.68 15.89 1.22
N ILE A 241 15.06 16.70 2.10
CA ILE A 241 15.72 17.28 3.28
C ILE A 241 16.17 16.18 4.25
N THR A 242 15.33 15.18 4.49
CA THR A 242 15.66 14.06 5.38
C THR A 242 16.86 13.26 4.86
N ILE A 243 16.88 12.95 3.56
CA ILE A 243 17.98 12.23 2.90
C ILE A 243 19.27 13.05 2.98
N ALA A 244 19.22 14.35 2.68
CA ALA A 244 20.37 15.24 2.79
C ALA A 244 20.90 15.25 4.23
N GLY A 245 20.02 15.40 5.22
CA GLY A 245 20.37 15.31 6.64
C GLY A 245 21.01 13.98 7.02
N MET A 246 20.47 12.86 6.52
CA MET A 246 21.06 11.54 6.75
C MET A 246 22.47 11.44 6.18
N ILE A 247 22.68 11.88 4.94
CA ILE A 247 23.99 11.83 4.27
C ILE A 247 25.02 12.61 5.07
N LEU A 248 24.68 13.81 5.54
CA LEU A 248 25.58 14.70 6.27
C LEU A 248 25.86 14.17 7.70
N ILE A 249 24.81 13.88 8.46
CA ILE A 249 24.93 13.50 9.89
C ILE A 249 25.61 12.12 10.02
N PHE A 250 25.25 11.18 9.17
CA PHE A 250 25.78 9.83 9.22
C PHE A 250 27.00 9.59 8.33
N ARG A 251 27.47 10.65 7.64
CA ARG A 251 28.64 10.62 6.75
C ARG A 251 28.60 9.44 5.77
N ILE A 252 27.45 9.27 5.12
CA ILE A 252 27.23 8.15 4.19
C ILE A 252 28.19 8.32 3.00
N ASN A 253 28.92 7.26 2.67
CA ASN A 253 29.88 7.31 1.59
C ASN A 253 29.20 7.36 0.21
N ARG A 254 29.91 7.92 -0.79
CA ARG A 254 29.40 8.09 -2.16
C ARG A 254 28.93 6.78 -2.80
N LYS A 255 29.61 5.67 -2.54
CA LYS A 255 29.27 4.36 -3.11
C LYS A 255 27.90 3.89 -2.62
N THR A 256 27.61 4.01 -1.34
CA THR A 256 26.29 3.70 -0.73
C THR A 256 25.20 4.62 -1.25
N ILE A 257 25.49 5.92 -1.41
CA ILE A 257 24.53 6.88 -1.97
C ILE A 257 24.14 6.49 -3.40
N LEU A 258 25.15 6.25 -4.27
CA LEU A 258 24.91 5.88 -5.67
C LEU A 258 24.16 4.55 -5.80
N LYS A 259 24.53 3.55 -4.98
CA LYS A 259 23.83 2.26 -4.95
C LYS A 259 22.39 2.44 -4.52
N GLY A 260 22.14 3.10 -3.38
CA GLY A 260 20.80 3.34 -2.86
C GLY A 260 19.93 4.11 -3.86
N PHE A 261 20.47 5.12 -4.53
CA PHE A 261 19.75 5.87 -5.56
C PHE A 261 19.42 5.01 -6.79
N LYS A 262 20.40 4.25 -7.32
CA LYS A 262 20.18 3.35 -8.46
C LYS A 262 19.09 2.32 -8.17
N ASP A 263 19.11 1.73 -6.97
CA ASP A 263 18.13 0.73 -6.53
C ASP A 263 16.74 1.34 -6.27
N SER A 264 16.64 2.68 -6.23
CA SER A 264 15.38 3.41 -6.05
C SER A 264 14.65 3.71 -7.36
N ILE A 265 15.33 3.58 -8.49
CA ILE A 265 14.76 3.75 -9.81
C ILE A 265 14.13 2.44 -10.25
N GLY A 266 13.00 2.10 -9.63
CA GLY A 266 12.17 0.96 -10.01
C GLY A 266 11.39 1.27 -11.28
N VAL A 267 11.93 0.95 -12.46
CA VAL A 267 11.34 1.29 -13.76
C VAL A 267 9.89 0.83 -13.86
N GLU A 268 9.57 -0.37 -13.41
CA GLU A 268 8.18 -0.88 -13.44
C GLU A 268 7.22 -0.04 -12.59
N LEU A 269 7.66 0.41 -11.41
CA LEU A 269 6.86 1.27 -10.54
C LEU A 269 6.63 2.64 -11.18
N LEU A 270 7.68 3.26 -11.71
CA LEU A 270 7.63 4.59 -12.30
C LEU A 270 6.77 4.61 -13.57
N LEU A 271 6.94 3.60 -14.44
CA LEU A 271 6.08 3.43 -15.62
C LEU A 271 4.64 3.12 -15.20
N GLY A 272 4.43 2.29 -14.16
CA GLY A 272 3.09 2.01 -13.63
C GLY A 272 2.36 3.29 -13.27
N VAL A 273 3.00 4.19 -12.54
CA VAL A 273 2.44 5.48 -12.15
C VAL A 273 2.16 6.38 -13.37
N ALA A 274 3.12 6.49 -14.28
CA ALA A 274 2.98 7.30 -15.48
C ALA A 274 1.78 6.84 -16.34
N PHE A 275 1.62 5.53 -16.54
CA PHE A 275 0.50 4.98 -17.32
C PHE A 275 -0.83 4.95 -16.57
N VAL A 276 -0.85 4.93 -15.23
CA VAL A 276 -2.07 5.21 -14.46
C VAL A 276 -2.57 6.63 -14.76
N MET A 277 -1.68 7.61 -14.76
CA MET A 277 -2.06 9.00 -15.07
C MET A 277 -2.48 9.16 -16.55
N GLY A 278 -1.85 8.42 -17.46
CA GLY A 278 -2.25 8.34 -18.86
C GLY A 278 -3.65 7.74 -19.05
N PHE A 279 -3.91 6.64 -18.37
CA PHE A 279 -5.22 5.97 -18.39
C PHE A 279 -6.32 6.92 -17.85
N LYS A 280 -6.07 7.56 -16.71
CA LYS A 280 -6.97 8.57 -16.13
C LYS A 280 -7.31 9.65 -17.15
N ARG A 281 -6.30 10.25 -17.79
CA ARG A 281 -6.48 11.36 -18.73
C ARG A 281 -7.27 10.96 -19.98
N VAL A 282 -6.97 9.78 -20.54
CA VAL A 282 -7.72 9.27 -21.72
C VAL A 282 -9.15 8.91 -21.33
N LEU A 283 -9.37 8.37 -20.13
CA LEU A 283 -10.72 8.10 -19.60
C LEU A 283 -11.54 9.40 -19.45
N GLU A 284 -10.92 10.48 -18.93
CA GLU A 284 -11.54 11.80 -18.86
C GLU A 284 -11.86 12.35 -20.26
N SER A 285 -10.92 12.25 -21.21
CA SER A 285 -11.09 12.69 -22.60
C SER A 285 -12.16 11.88 -23.35
N SER A 286 -12.42 10.65 -22.98
CA SER A 286 -13.41 9.76 -23.64
C SER A 286 -14.85 10.10 -23.33
N GLN A 287 -15.09 10.95 -22.34
CA GLN A 287 -16.45 11.30 -21.86
C GLN A 287 -17.28 10.06 -21.43
N ALA A 288 -16.62 8.94 -21.13
CA ALA A 288 -17.25 7.69 -20.74
C ALA A 288 -18.00 7.78 -19.39
N ILE A 289 -17.53 8.66 -18.52
CA ILE A 289 -17.86 8.71 -17.10
C ILE A 289 -19.32 9.10 -16.87
N PRO A 290 -19.89 10.17 -17.48
CA PRO A 290 -21.28 10.54 -17.26
C PRO A 290 -22.23 9.40 -17.62
N ALA A 291 -21.98 8.71 -18.74
CA ALA A 291 -22.81 7.61 -19.20
C ALA A 291 -22.76 6.38 -18.26
N VAL A 292 -21.61 6.12 -17.63
CA VAL A 292 -21.47 5.03 -16.65
C VAL A 292 -22.19 5.40 -15.36
N SER A 293 -22.05 6.64 -14.91
CA SER A 293 -22.72 7.15 -13.70
C SER A 293 -24.24 7.00 -13.81
N GLU A 294 -24.82 7.41 -14.97
CA GLU A 294 -26.25 7.29 -15.23
C GLU A 294 -26.73 5.84 -15.18
N VAL A 295 -26.00 4.92 -15.83
CA VAL A 295 -26.36 3.49 -15.84
C VAL A 295 -26.26 2.87 -14.46
N LEU A 296 -25.18 3.15 -13.70
CA LEU A 296 -25.02 2.62 -12.34
C LEU A 296 -26.13 3.11 -11.41
N SER A 297 -26.50 4.38 -11.54
CA SER A 297 -27.63 4.96 -10.78
C SER A 297 -28.95 4.26 -11.12
N SER A 298 -29.16 3.91 -12.41
CA SER A 298 -30.39 3.23 -12.86
C SER A 298 -30.49 1.78 -12.37
N LEU A 299 -29.34 1.13 -12.07
CA LEU A 299 -29.31 -0.24 -11.56
C LEU A 299 -29.65 -0.33 -10.05
N GLY A 300 -29.74 0.78 -9.35
CA GLY A 300 -30.04 0.82 -7.92
C GLY A 300 -28.96 0.15 -7.04
N ILE A 301 -27.75 -0.03 -7.55
CA ILE A 301 -26.65 -0.61 -6.78
C ILE A 301 -26.13 0.45 -5.80
N PRO A 302 -26.05 0.15 -4.49
CA PRO A 302 -25.55 1.11 -3.51
C PRO A 302 -24.11 1.54 -3.84
N LEU A 303 -23.84 2.84 -3.83
CA LEU A 303 -22.53 3.41 -4.17
C LEU A 303 -21.39 2.88 -3.29
N TRP A 304 -21.67 2.65 -1.99
CA TRP A 304 -20.69 2.08 -1.08
C TRP A 304 -20.23 0.69 -1.50
N LEU A 305 -21.13 -0.11 -2.08
CA LEU A 305 -20.80 -1.44 -2.55
C LEU A 305 -19.87 -1.39 -3.77
N ILE A 306 -20.17 -0.49 -4.71
CA ILE A 306 -19.33 -0.26 -5.89
C ILE A 306 -17.96 0.26 -5.46
N ALA A 307 -17.94 1.27 -4.58
CA ALA A 307 -16.71 1.85 -4.07
C ALA A 307 -15.79 0.81 -3.40
N MET A 308 -16.36 -0.12 -2.64
CA MET A 308 -15.63 -1.17 -1.95
C MET A 308 -15.22 -2.31 -2.89
N LEU A 309 -16.17 -2.86 -3.68
CA LEU A 309 -15.97 -4.10 -4.43
C LEU A 309 -15.08 -3.93 -5.67
N VAL A 310 -15.17 -2.80 -6.37
CA VAL A 310 -14.37 -2.60 -7.59
C VAL A 310 -12.87 -2.67 -7.29
N PRO A 311 -12.31 -1.88 -6.34
CA PRO A 311 -10.90 -2.01 -5.99
C PRO A 311 -10.56 -3.35 -5.31
N LEU A 312 -11.49 -3.93 -4.53
CA LEU A 312 -11.28 -5.23 -3.89
C LEU A 312 -11.03 -6.32 -4.93
N LEU A 313 -11.89 -6.43 -5.94
CA LEU A 313 -11.75 -7.42 -7.00
C LEU A 313 -10.44 -7.24 -7.78
N VAL A 314 -10.09 -6.00 -8.12
CA VAL A 314 -8.79 -5.70 -8.77
C VAL A 314 -7.64 -6.13 -7.86
N GLY A 315 -7.72 -5.84 -6.56
CA GLY A 315 -6.71 -6.23 -5.58
C GLY A 315 -6.52 -7.74 -5.49
N VAL A 316 -7.63 -8.51 -5.39
CA VAL A 316 -7.61 -9.98 -5.35
C VAL A 316 -6.95 -10.57 -6.59
N VAL A 317 -7.30 -10.07 -7.78
CA VAL A 317 -6.80 -10.62 -9.04
C VAL A 317 -5.34 -10.25 -9.30
N THR A 318 -4.90 -9.06 -8.87
CA THR A 318 -3.55 -8.56 -9.20
C THR A 318 -2.51 -8.85 -8.13
N GLY A 319 -2.90 -8.84 -6.85
CA GLY A 319 -1.98 -8.97 -5.71
C GLY A 319 -0.97 -7.82 -5.55
N VAL A 320 -1.17 -6.71 -6.25
CA VAL A 320 -0.26 -5.54 -6.26
C VAL A 320 -0.98 -4.30 -5.75
N THR A 321 -0.50 -3.68 -4.69
CA THR A 321 -1.19 -2.58 -3.96
C THR A 321 -1.50 -1.34 -4.81
N ILE A 322 -0.70 -1.05 -5.84
CA ILE A 322 -0.91 0.09 -6.75
C ILE A 322 -2.04 -0.19 -7.75
N ALA A 323 -2.27 -1.45 -8.12
CA ALA A 323 -3.24 -1.82 -9.16
C ALA A 323 -4.69 -1.45 -8.81
N PRO A 324 -5.26 -1.79 -7.63
CA PRO A 324 -6.61 -1.40 -7.28
C PRO A 324 -6.81 0.12 -7.25
N ILE A 325 -5.78 0.86 -6.90
CA ILE A 325 -5.80 2.32 -6.90
C ILE A 325 -5.73 2.86 -8.32
N GLY A 326 -4.74 2.43 -9.09
CA GLY A 326 -4.51 2.93 -10.46
C GLY A 326 -5.60 2.54 -11.45
N ILE A 327 -6.32 1.45 -11.20
CA ILE A 327 -7.38 0.94 -12.07
C ILE A 327 -8.75 1.38 -11.54
N GLY A 328 -9.02 1.19 -10.25
CA GLY A 328 -10.34 1.44 -9.66
C GLY A 328 -10.65 2.92 -9.45
N PHE A 329 -9.68 3.72 -8.97
CA PHE A 329 -9.90 5.12 -8.62
C PHE A 329 -10.26 6.03 -9.81
N PRO A 330 -9.63 5.90 -10.99
CA PRO A 330 -10.04 6.69 -12.14
C PRO A 330 -11.51 6.55 -12.52
N ILE A 331 -12.16 5.42 -12.18
CA ILE A 331 -13.59 5.21 -12.40
C ILE A 331 -14.41 5.76 -11.25
N LEU A 332 -13.99 5.46 -10.02
CA LEU A 332 -14.77 5.82 -8.82
C LEU A 332 -14.77 7.31 -8.56
N ILE A 333 -13.65 8.00 -8.83
CA ILE A 333 -13.56 9.44 -8.61
C ILE A 333 -14.65 10.21 -9.34
N PRO A 334 -14.80 10.06 -10.66
CA PRO A 334 -15.84 10.81 -11.36
C PRO A 334 -17.27 10.36 -11.02
N LEU A 335 -17.45 9.07 -10.69
CA LEU A 335 -18.74 8.52 -10.26
C LEU A 335 -19.20 9.13 -8.92
N LEU A 336 -18.26 9.42 -8.04
CA LEU A 336 -18.54 9.81 -6.66
C LEU A 336 -18.22 11.28 -6.37
N HIS A 337 -17.58 12.01 -7.32
CA HIS A 337 -17.04 13.37 -7.09
C HIS A 337 -18.05 14.35 -6.55
N ASP A 338 -19.29 14.32 -7.06
CA ASP A 338 -20.34 15.26 -6.66
C ASP A 338 -21.10 14.81 -5.39
N HIS A 339 -20.76 13.63 -4.85
CA HIS A 339 -21.36 13.15 -3.62
C HIS A 339 -20.78 13.88 -2.40
N PRO A 340 -21.60 14.36 -1.44
CA PRO A 340 -21.11 15.07 -0.26
C PRO A 340 -20.07 14.27 0.53
N ASP A 341 -20.24 12.95 0.58
CA ASP A 341 -19.35 12.03 1.32
C ASP A 341 -18.24 11.46 0.46
N PHE A 342 -17.90 12.07 -0.68
CA PHE A 342 -16.90 11.62 -1.64
C PHE A 342 -15.63 11.06 -1.00
N LEU A 343 -15.05 11.79 -0.04
CA LEU A 343 -13.79 11.39 0.58
C LEU A 343 -13.90 10.13 1.43
N TYR A 344 -15.04 9.91 2.08
CA TYR A 344 -15.29 8.69 2.87
C TYR A 344 -15.53 7.49 1.96
N TYR A 345 -16.20 7.67 0.82
CA TYR A 345 -16.28 6.64 -0.22
C TYR A 345 -14.90 6.27 -0.76
N MET A 346 -14.01 7.25 -0.96
CA MET A 346 -12.65 6.99 -1.43
C MET A 346 -11.79 6.30 -0.36
N ALA A 347 -12.00 6.57 0.93
CA ALA A 347 -11.38 5.83 2.02
C ALA A 347 -11.87 4.36 2.06
N LEU A 348 -13.17 4.13 1.85
CA LEU A 348 -13.74 2.78 1.73
C LEU A 348 -13.20 2.04 0.51
N ALA A 349 -13.06 2.74 -0.63
CA ALA A 349 -12.44 2.20 -1.84
C ALA A 349 -10.98 1.78 -1.60
N PHE A 350 -10.25 2.59 -0.84
CA PHE A 350 -8.88 2.25 -0.43
C PHE A 350 -8.84 1.00 0.46
N ALA A 351 -9.73 0.94 1.45
CA ALA A 351 -9.89 -0.25 2.30
C ALA A 351 -10.21 -1.51 1.48
N GLY A 352 -11.13 -1.40 0.52
CA GLY A 352 -11.45 -2.46 -0.44
C GLY A 352 -10.24 -2.92 -1.23
N GLY A 353 -9.51 -1.97 -1.82
CA GLY A 353 -8.32 -2.25 -2.62
C GLY A 353 -7.23 -2.99 -1.86
N ILE A 354 -6.85 -2.48 -0.67
CA ILE A 354 -5.85 -3.14 0.17
C ILE A 354 -6.37 -4.47 0.71
N GLY A 355 -7.63 -4.53 1.15
CA GLY A 355 -8.27 -5.79 1.58
C GLY A 355 -8.23 -6.86 0.49
N GLY A 356 -8.51 -6.49 -0.76
CA GLY A 356 -8.39 -7.38 -1.92
C GLY A 356 -6.96 -7.89 -2.13
N VAL A 357 -5.98 -7.01 -2.07
CA VAL A 357 -4.56 -7.40 -2.18
C VAL A 357 -4.15 -8.36 -1.06
N LEU A 358 -4.60 -8.11 0.17
CA LEU A 358 -4.31 -8.99 1.31
C LEU A 358 -4.95 -10.38 1.17
N LEU A 359 -6.06 -10.50 0.44
CA LEU A 359 -6.70 -11.78 0.11
C LEU A 359 -6.13 -12.43 -1.16
N SER A 360 -5.27 -11.73 -1.90
CA SER A 360 -4.79 -12.24 -3.19
C SER A 360 -3.81 -13.41 -3.05
N PRO A 361 -4.06 -14.54 -3.73
CA PRO A 361 -3.09 -15.63 -3.81
C PRO A 361 -1.85 -15.26 -4.65
N LEU A 362 -1.89 -14.14 -5.37
CA LEU A 362 -0.77 -13.64 -6.19
C LEU A 362 0.08 -12.61 -5.42
N HIS A 363 -0.32 -12.25 -4.20
CA HIS A 363 0.45 -11.28 -3.41
C HIS A 363 1.80 -11.84 -2.97
N LEU A 364 2.87 -11.23 -3.49
CA LEU A 364 4.24 -11.72 -3.32
C LEU A 364 4.62 -11.96 -1.85
N CYS A 365 4.24 -11.04 -0.95
CA CYS A 365 4.55 -11.19 0.47
C CYS A 365 3.87 -12.41 1.09
N LEU A 366 2.64 -12.74 0.67
CA LEU A 366 1.92 -13.93 1.13
C LEU A 366 2.57 -15.21 0.61
N ILE A 367 2.87 -15.25 -0.69
CA ILE A 367 3.55 -16.40 -1.33
C ILE A 367 4.87 -16.68 -0.63
N LEU A 368 5.74 -15.67 -0.54
CA LEU A 368 7.08 -15.81 0.03
C LEU A 368 7.04 -16.24 1.50
N THR A 369 6.14 -15.68 2.29
CA THR A 369 6.00 -16.05 3.71
C THR A 369 5.47 -17.47 3.87
N LYS A 370 4.44 -17.81 3.09
CA LYS A 370 3.84 -19.16 3.09
C LYS A 370 4.87 -20.23 2.69
N GLU A 371 5.67 -19.98 1.66
CA GLU A 371 6.72 -20.90 1.23
C GLU A 371 7.82 -21.02 2.30
N TYR A 372 8.23 -19.91 2.91
CA TYR A 372 9.25 -19.91 3.95
C TYR A 372 8.88 -20.79 5.15
N PHE A 373 7.62 -20.68 5.64
CA PHE A 373 7.13 -21.46 6.76
C PHE A 373 6.52 -22.81 6.35
N ARG A 374 6.43 -23.11 5.05
CA ARG A 374 5.80 -24.33 4.48
C ARG A 374 4.36 -24.51 4.95
N ALA A 375 3.62 -23.40 5.01
CA ALA A 375 2.24 -23.40 5.47
C ALA A 375 1.27 -23.88 4.38
N ASP A 376 0.11 -24.39 4.81
CA ASP A 376 -0.99 -24.72 3.89
C ASP A 376 -1.83 -23.49 3.53
N TRP A 377 -2.27 -23.39 2.27
CA TRP A 377 -3.09 -22.28 1.80
C TRP A 377 -4.41 -22.16 2.56
N LYS A 378 -5.12 -23.28 2.75
CA LYS A 378 -6.42 -23.31 3.42
C LYS A 378 -6.31 -22.78 4.86
N GLY A 379 -5.31 -23.27 5.60
CA GLY A 379 -5.07 -22.83 6.97
C GLY A 379 -4.68 -21.35 7.08
N VAL A 380 -3.88 -20.84 6.12
CA VAL A 380 -3.54 -19.42 6.07
C VAL A 380 -4.77 -18.55 5.79
N TYR A 381 -5.61 -18.92 4.82
CA TYR A 381 -6.83 -18.17 4.51
C TYR A 381 -7.86 -18.19 5.64
N GLN A 382 -7.93 -19.27 6.41
CA GLN A 382 -8.77 -19.33 7.62
C GLN A 382 -8.39 -18.28 8.67
N LEU A 383 -7.14 -17.80 8.65
CA LEU A 383 -6.66 -16.74 9.54
C LEU A 383 -6.79 -15.34 8.93
N VAL A 384 -6.57 -15.20 7.62
CA VAL A 384 -6.50 -13.89 6.95
C VAL A 384 -7.87 -13.27 6.69
N TRP A 385 -8.90 -14.07 6.37
CA TRP A 385 -10.20 -13.55 5.93
C TRP A 385 -10.88 -12.65 6.97
N PHE A 386 -10.87 -13.07 8.26
CA PHE A 386 -11.55 -12.32 9.32
C PHE A 386 -10.95 -10.93 9.56
N PRO A 387 -9.62 -10.76 9.67
CA PRO A 387 -9.02 -9.44 9.76
C PRO A 387 -9.28 -8.55 8.54
N VAL A 388 -9.33 -9.10 7.33
CA VAL A 388 -9.71 -8.32 6.14
C VAL A 388 -11.15 -7.84 6.24
N VAL A 389 -12.09 -8.71 6.60
CA VAL A 389 -13.49 -8.32 6.84
C VAL A 389 -13.59 -7.23 7.92
N SER A 390 -12.79 -7.34 8.99
CA SER A 390 -12.75 -6.32 10.06
C SER A 390 -12.33 -4.93 9.54
N ILE A 391 -11.37 -4.87 8.61
CA ILE A 391 -10.94 -3.62 7.96
C ILE A 391 -12.07 -3.06 7.08
N LEU A 392 -12.72 -3.90 6.28
CA LEU A 392 -13.84 -3.48 5.43
C LEU A 392 -15.00 -2.96 6.25
N LEU A 393 -15.35 -3.64 7.35
CA LEU A 393 -16.36 -3.19 8.29
C LEU A 393 -15.98 -1.86 8.96
N ALA A 394 -14.72 -1.68 9.36
CA ALA A 394 -14.25 -0.41 9.90
C ALA A 394 -14.42 0.73 8.88
N GLY A 395 -14.13 0.49 7.60
CA GLY A 395 -14.37 1.45 6.52
C GLY A 395 -15.86 1.78 6.32
N LEU A 396 -16.73 0.76 6.37
CA LEU A 396 -18.17 0.94 6.27
C LEU A 396 -18.76 1.71 7.47
N VAL A 397 -18.35 1.36 8.69
CA VAL A 397 -18.76 2.07 9.91
C VAL A 397 -18.29 3.53 9.85
N TRP A 398 -17.05 3.76 9.39
CA TRP A 398 -16.52 5.11 9.23
C TRP A 398 -17.33 5.94 8.24
N LEU A 399 -17.65 5.37 7.08
CA LEU A 399 -18.55 5.99 6.12
C LEU A 399 -19.92 6.30 6.76
N ALA A 400 -20.55 5.31 7.42
CA ALA A 400 -21.87 5.47 8.01
C ALA A 400 -21.94 6.53 9.12
N LEU A 401 -20.88 6.69 9.91
CA LEU A 401 -20.81 7.70 10.98
C LEU A 401 -20.71 9.13 10.46
N PHE A 402 -20.12 9.34 9.28
CA PHE A 402 -19.84 10.66 8.72
C PHE A 402 -20.67 10.98 7.47
N SER A 403 -21.38 10.00 6.88
CA SER A 403 -22.33 10.23 5.80
C SER A 403 -23.69 10.81 6.27
N ALA A 404 -23.89 10.96 7.56
CA ALA A 404 -25.12 11.50 8.14
C ALA A 404 -24.95 12.91 8.73
N SER A 405 -23.75 13.50 8.64
CA SER A 405 -23.41 14.84 9.12
C SER A 405 -23.20 15.80 7.96
#